data_cfd9dc9c57645d47f69603a3720590e8
#
_entry.id   cfd9dc9c57645d47f69603a3720590e8
#
_cell.length_a   1.000
_cell.length_b   1.000
_cell.length_c   1.000
_cell.angle_alpha   90.00
_cell.angle_beta   90.00
_cell.angle_gamma   90.00
#
_symmetry.space_group_name_H-M   'P 1'
#
loop_
_entity.id
_entity.type
_entity.pdbx_description
1 polymer ?
#
loop_
_entity_poly.entity_id
_entity_poly.type
_entity_poly.pdbx_seq_one_letter_code
_entity_poly.pdbx_strand_id
1 'polypeptide(L)'
;KQDGILARLGTNLTQQARDGKLDPVIGCNKEIQETAEILARRTKNNPVLVGDAGVGKTAVVEGLAQAIVNGDVPAAIKNKEIISIDISGLEAGTQYRGSFEENIQNLIKEVKAAGNIILFFDEIHQILGAGSTGDGQGSKGLADILKPALSRGEMTVIGATTQDEYRNTIMKNAALARRFNEVKVNAPSPEDTFKILQGIRPLYEAHHNIELPDAVLKAAVDYSVQYIPQRSLPDKAIDLIDVTAAHLASQHPVTDIKTLEADIADAKAKQEEYAQKEDYESAINEKMRIQKLQAELDNHTENQKVVAQVNDVAEAVERMTGIPVSQMGASDIERLKDMKSRLEAHVIGQDKAVEAVSKAIRRNRAGFDEGNRPIGSFLFVGPTGVGKTELAKQLALDMFGNKDAIIRLDMSEYSDRTAVSKLIGATAGYVGYEDNSNTLTERVRRNPYSIVLFDEIEK
;
A
#
# COMPACT_ATOMS: atom_id res chain seq x y z
N LYS A 1 -30.58 -24.08 11.71
CA LYS A 1 -29.62 -23.47 12.65
C LYS A 1 -29.17 -22.18 11.96
N GLN A 2 -29.62 -21.02 12.47
CA GLN A 2 -29.03 -19.74 12.05
C GLN A 2 -27.60 -19.79 12.52
N ASP A 3 -26.67 -19.66 11.58
CA ASP A 3 -25.24 -19.53 11.91
C ASP A 3 -25.08 -18.26 12.77
N GLY A 4 -24.35 -18.38 13.88
CA GLY A 4 -24.10 -17.28 14.80
C GLY A 4 -23.37 -16.11 14.12
N ILE A 5 -23.36 -14.94 14.76
CA ILE A 5 -22.73 -13.72 14.22
C ILE A 5 -21.22 -13.93 14.04
N LEU A 6 -20.56 -14.63 14.94
CA LEU A 6 -19.14 -14.98 14.81
C LEU A 6 -18.85 -15.80 13.55
N ALA A 7 -19.72 -16.75 13.20
CA ALA A 7 -19.56 -17.53 11.99
C ALA A 7 -19.83 -16.74 10.70
N ARG A 8 -20.70 -15.76 10.78
CA ARG A 8 -21.12 -14.94 9.62
C ARG A 8 -20.17 -13.78 9.32
N LEU A 9 -19.68 -13.08 10.34
CA LEU A 9 -18.90 -11.84 10.22
C LEU A 9 -17.45 -12.01 10.67
N GLY A 10 -17.13 -13.13 11.29
CA GLY A 10 -15.80 -13.41 11.84
C GLY A 10 -14.98 -14.30 10.92
N THR A 11 -13.68 -14.00 10.87
CA THR A 11 -12.65 -14.86 10.27
C THR A 11 -11.78 -15.40 11.39
N ASN A 12 -11.78 -16.72 11.60
CA ASN A 12 -10.95 -17.34 12.63
C ASN A 12 -9.50 -17.48 12.16
N LEU A 13 -8.65 -16.55 12.60
CA LEU A 13 -7.23 -16.53 12.23
C LEU A 13 -6.46 -17.70 12.80
N THR A 14 -6.81 -18.18 13.99
CA THR A 14 -6.17 -19.34 14.62
C THR A 14 -6.48 -20.62 13.83
N GLN A 15 -7.70 -20.76 13.35
CA GLN A 15 -8.06 -21.88 12.48
C GLN A 15 -7.34 -21.80 11.13
N GLN A 16 -7.23 -20.63 10.53
CA GLN A 16 -6.47 -20.43 9.32
C GLN A 16 -4.97 -20.76 9.52
N ALA A 17 -4.43 -20.45 10.70
CA ALA A 17 -3.06 -20.83 11.03
C ALA A 17 -2.90 -22.36 11.10
N ARG A 18 -3.86 -23.09 11.72
CA ARG A 18 -3.87 -24.56 11.74
C ARG A 18 -3.95 -25.16 10.35
N ASP A 19 -4.74 -24.54 9.49
CA ASP A 19 -4.95 -24.99 8.10
C ASP A 19 -3.79 -24.58 7.16
N GLY A 20 -2.78 -23.85 7.66
CA GLY A 20 -1.65 -23.38 6.88
C GLY A 20 -2.02 -22.32 5.83
N LYS A 21 -3.11 -21.60 6.01
CA LYS A 21 -3.63 -20.60 5.07
C LYS A 21 -3.09 -19.19 5.29
N LEU A 22 -2.40 -18.95 6.41
CA LEU A 22 -1.78 -17.65 6.70
C LEU A 22 -0.41 -17.55 6.04
N ASP A 23 -0.10 -16.36 5.57
CA ASP A 23 1.21 -16.04 5.03
C ASP A 23 2.29 -16.10 6.14
N PRO A 24 3.53 -16.45 5.82
CA PRO A 24 4.61 -16.42 6.79
C PRO A 24 4.84 -15.01 7.30
N VAL A 25 4.91 -14.84 8.63
CA VAL A 25 5.17 -13.57 9.29
C VAL A 25 6.65 -13.47 9.65
N ILE A 26 7.31 -12.43 9.15
CA ILE A 26 8.75 -12.24 9.27
C ILE A 26 9.02 -10.88 9.92
N GLY A 27 9.93 -10.86 10.92
CA GLY A 27 10.46 -9.62 11.48
C GLY A 27 9.62 -8.96 12.58
N CYS A 28 8.47 -9.53 12.98
CA CYS A 28 7.57 -8.95 14.00
C CYS A 28 7.63 -9.66 15.35
N ASN A 29 8.68 -10.41 15.66
CA ASN A 29 8.75 -11.25 16.86
C ASN A 29 8.59 -10.46 18.16
N LYS A 30 9.16 -9.26 18.24
CA LYS A 30 9.06 -8.40 19.40
C LYS A 30 7.63 -7.94 19.65
N GLU A 31 6.97 -7.47 18.61
CA GLU A 31 5.58 -6.98 18.65
C GLU A 31 4.60 -8.12 18.96
N ILE A 32 4.83 -9.30 18.40
CA ILE A 32 4.03 -10.51 18.68
C ILE A 32 4.18 -10.91 20.14
N GLN A 33 5.40 -10.95 20.66
CA GLN A 33 5.68 -11.28 22.05
C GLN A 33 5.04 -10.26 23.01
N GLU A 34 5.20 -8.98 22.75
CA GLU A 34 4.62 -7.90 23.55
C GLU A 34 3.08 -7.99 23.58
N THR A 35 2.46 -8.25 22.43
CA THR A 35 1.02 -8.44 22.31
C THR A 35 0.55 -9.67 23.12
N ALA A 36 1.27 -10.78 23.02
CA ALA A 36 0.98 -11.99 23.79
C ALA A 36 1.08 -11.77 25.31
N GLU A 37 2.11 -11.05 25.75
CA GLU A 37 2.31 -10.71 27.16
C GLU A 37 1.19 -9.81 27.69
N ILE A 38 0.73 -8.83 26.92
CA ILE A 38 -0.39 -7.97 27.30
C ILE A 38 -1.67 -8.80 27.45
N LEU A 39 -1.96 -9.68 26.49
CA LEU A 39 -3.13 -10.56 26.54
C LEU A 39 -3.13 -11.50 27.77
N ALA A 40 -1.95 -11.88 28.25
CA ALA A 40 -1.78 -12.74 29.42
C ALA A 40 -1.93 -12.00 30.76
N ARG A 41 -2.02 -10.67 30.76
CA ARG A 41 -2.18 -9.87 31.98
C ARG A 41 -3.56 -10.07 32.61
N ARG A 42 -3.63 -9.89 33.90
CA ARG A 42 -4.89 -9.93 34.64
C ARG A 42 -5.80 -8.72 34.38
N THR A 43 -5.18 -7.56 34.18
CA THR A 43 -5.87 -6.28 33.92
C THR A 43 -5.18 -5.56 32.78
N LYS A 44 -5.88 -4.65 32.10
CA LYS A 44 -5.37 -3.95 30.92
C LYS A 44 -4.82 -4.93 29.87
N ASN A 45 -5.59 -5.96 29.62
CA ASN A 45 -5.20 -7.08 28.76
C ASN A 45 -5.69 -6.93 27.31
N ASN A 46 -6.06 -5.74 26.90
CA ASN A 46 -6.45 -5.45 25.51
C ASN A 46 -5.33 -4.66 24.82
N PRO A 47 -4.54 -5.30 23.95
CA PRO A 47 -3.52 -4.61 23.19
C PRO A 47 -4.12 -3.80 22.06
N VAL A 48 -3.56 -2.62 21.79
CA VAL A 48 -3.82 -1.83 20.59
C VAL A 48 -2.54 -1.68 19.81
N LEU A 49 -2.53 -2.21 18.60
CA LEU A 49 -1.42 -2.06 17.67
C LEU A 49 -1.52 -0.68 17.01
N VAL A 50 -0.53 0.16 17.28
CA VAL A 50 -0.52 1.55 16.82
C VAL A 50 0.65 1.76 15.86
N GLY A 51 0.35 2.23 14.68
CA GLY A 51 1.35 2.50 13.65
C GLY A 51 0.70 3.04 12.39
N ASP A 52 1.51 3.57 11.49
CA ASP A 52 1.04 4.07 10.21
C ASP A 52 0.33 2.98 9.38
N ALA A 53 -0.46 3.41 8.41
CA ALA A 53 -1.07 2.47 7.47
C ALA A 53 0.01 1.71 6.69
N GLY A 54 -0.17 0.40 6.54
CA GLY A 54 0.75 -0.43 5.76
C GLY A 54 2.04 -0.87 6.46
N VAL A 55 2.20 -0.65 7.78
CA VAL A 55 3.40 -1.09 8.53
C VAL A 55 3.37 -2.55 8.95
N GLY A 56 2.25 -3.25 8.78
CA GLY A 56 2.13 -4.67 9.11
C GLY A 56 1.44 -4.96 10.43
N LYS A 57 0.51 -4.12 10.90
CA LYS A 57 -0.27 -4.36 12.12
C LYS A 57 -1.06 -5.67 12.07
N THR A 58 -1.71 -5.95 10.95
CA THR A 58 -2.44 -7.20 10.72
C THR A 58 -1.52 -8.42 10.74
N ALA A 59 -0.31 -8.29 10.19
CA ALA A 59 0.70 -9.34 10.21
C ALA A 59 1.11 -9.73 11.64
N VAL A 60 1.17 -8.78 12.57
CA VAL A 60 1.43 -9.07 13.99
C VAL A 60 0.35 -9.97 14.58
N VAL A 61 -0.91 -9.73 14.26
CA VAL A 61 -2.05 -10.54 14.75
C VAL A 61 -2.03 -11.93 14.12
N GLU A 62 -1.76 -12.03 12.82
CA GLU A 62 -1.60 -13.31 12.13
C GLU A 62 -0.42 -14.12 12.70
N GLY A 63 0.70 -13.46 12.96
CA GLY A 63 1.85 -14.07 13.62
C GLY A 63 1.56 -14.53 15.05
N LEU A 64 0.74 -13.80 15.79
CA LEU A 64 0.25 -14.22 17.09
C LEU A 64 -0.65 -15.46 17.00
N ALA A 65 -1.53 -15.52 16.00
CA ALA A 65 -2.35 -16.70 15.76
C ALA A 65 -1.49 -17.94 15.46
N GLN A 66 -0.46 -17.80 14.66
CA GLN A 66 0.52 -18.87 14.40
C GLN A 66 1.28 -19.26 15.66
N ALA A 67 1.68 -18.32 16.49
CA ALA A 67 2.36 -18.57 17.76
C ALA A 67 1.47 -19.34 18.75
N ILE A 68 0.17 -19.04 18.80
CA ILE A 68 -0.81 -19.79 19.59
C ILE A 68 -0.88 -21.24 19.14
N VAL A 69 -0.98 -21.48 17.84
CA VAL A 69 -1.05 -22.82 17.25
C VAL A 69 0.23 -23.61 17.53
N ASN A 70 1.38 -22.97 17.47
CA ASN A 70 2.69 -23.58 17.74
C ASN A 70 2.96 -23.78 19.27
N GLY A 71 2.15 -23.16 20.12
CA GLY A 71 2.35 -23.22 21.56
C GLY A 71 3.40 -22.26 22.13
N ASP A 72 3.90 -21.33 21.32
CA ASP A 72 4.95 -20.35 21.65
C ASP A 72 4.37 -19.08 22.29
N VAL A 73 3.44 -19.26 23.22
CA VAL A 73 2.74 -18.16 23.90
C VAL A 73 2.60 -18.47 25.40
N PRO A 74 2.36 -17.45 26.25
CA PRO A 74 2.06 -17.68 27.66
C PRO A 74 0.89 -18.65 27.86
N ALA A 75 0.94 -19.45 28.93
CA ALA A 75 -0.05 -20.48 29.21
C ALA A 75 -1.49 -19.95 29.28
N ALA A 76 -1.66 -18.69 29.70
CA ALA A 76 -2.99 -18.05 29.81
C ALA A 76 -3.73 -17.90 28.48
N ILE A 77 -3.03 -17.92 27.35
CA ILE A 77 -3.62 -17.72 26.02
C ILE A 77 -3.43 -18.91 25.07
N LYS A 78 -2.83 -20.01 25.53
CA LYS A 78 -2.56 -21.19 24.67
C LYS A 78 -3.81 -21.79 24.02
N ASN A 79 -4.96 -21.69 24.66
CA ASN A 79 -6.21 -22.26 24.17
C ASN A 79 -7.17 -21.19 23.62
N LYS A 80 -6.67 -19.99 23.36
CA LYS A 80 -7.48 -18.91 22.82
C LYS A 80 -7.57 -18.99 21.29
N GLU A 81 -8.69 -18.51 20.78
CA GLU A 81 -8.97 -18.38 19.36
C GLU A 81 -9.06 -16.89 19.02
N ILE A 82 -8.31 -16.46 18.02
CA ILE A 82 -8.37 -15.08 17.51
C ILE A 82 -9.34 -15.03 16.33
N ILE A 83 -10.39 -14.22 16.48
CA ILE A 83 -11.38 -14.02 15.42
C ILE A 83 -11.36 -12.55 15.00
N SER A 84 -11.03 -12.32 13.74
CA SER A 84 -11.11 -11.00 13.11
C SER A 84 -12.55 -10.70 12.71
N ILE A 85 -13.06 -9.55 13.12
CA ILE A 85 -14.43 -9.11 12.83
C ILE A 85 -14.40 -8.03 11.76
N ASP A 86 -15.20 -8.21 10.72
CA ASP A 86 -15.46 -7.20 9.72
C ASP A 86 -16.49 -6.18 10.25
N ILE A 87 -16.02 -4.96 10.53
CA ILE A 87 -16.84 -3.85 11.02
C ILE A 87 -17.89 -3.44 10.00
N SER A 88 -17.50 -3.39 8.72
CA SER A 88 -18.40 -3.01 7.64
C SER A 88 -19.55 -4.01 7.50
N GLY A 89 -19.29 -5.29 7.75
CA GLY A 89 -20.30 -6.33 7.78
C GLY A 89 -21.28 -6.21 8.96
N LEU A 90 -20.83 -5.62 10.07
CA LEU A 90 -21.72 -5.31 11.22
C LEU A 90 -22.74 -4.21 10.87
N GLU A 91 -22.36 -3.27 10.03
CA GLU A 91 -23.22 -2.17 9.57
C GLU A 91 -24.07 -2.56 8.35
N ALA A 92 -23.56 -3.44 7.51
CA ALA A 92 -24.24 -3.87 6.28
C ALA A 92 -25.47 -4.73 6.58
N GLY A 93 -26.58 -4.40 5.94
CA GLY A 93 -27.86 -5.14 6.08
C GLY A 93 -28.76 -4.61 7.20
N THR A 94 -28.38 -3.54 7.88
CA THR A 94 -29.21 -2.91 8.89
C THR A 94 -29.98 -1.72 8.31
N GLN A 95 -31.14 -2.00 7.68
CA GLN A 95 -32.07 -0.92 7.28
C GLN A 95 -32.73 -0.24 8.52
N TYR A 96 -32.60 -0.84 9.69
CA TYR A 96 -33.11 -0.32 10.96
C TYR A 96 -32.01 -0.29 12.02
N ARG A 97 -31.83 0.85 12.69
CA ARG A 97 -30.85 1.07 13.78
C ARG A 97 -30.88 0.02 14.88
N GLY A 98 -32.01 -0.56 15.19
CA GLY A 98 -32.16 -1.59 16.22
C GLY A 98 -31.45 -2.91 15.88
N SER A 99 -31.27 -3.25 14.63
CA SER A 99 -30.61 -4.50 14.23
C SER A 99 -29.09 -4.47 14.40
N PHE A 100 -28.47 -3.28 14.34
CA PHE A 100 -27.04 -3.11 14.57
C PHE A 100 -26.67 -3.30 16.05
N GLU A 101 -27.42 -2.65 16.96
CA GLU A 101 -27.24 -2.83 18.40
C GLU A 101 -27.46 -4.30 18.82
N GLU A 102 -28.45 -4.94 18.23
CA GLU A 102 -28.76 -6.35 18.47
C GLU A 102 -27.63 -7.27 18.00
N ASN A 103 -27.04 -7.01 16.82
CA ASN A 103 -25.90 -7.76 16.31
C ASN A 103 -24.71 -7.72 17.26
N ILE A 104 -24.40 -6.54 17.82
CA ILE A 104 -23.29 -6.39 18.76
C ILE A 104 -23.58 -7.08 20.09
N GLN A 105 -24.79 -6.93 20.62
CA GLN A 105 -25.16 -7.62 21.85
C GLN A 105 -25.11 -9.15 21.67
N ASN A 106 -25.51 -9.66 20.52
CA ASN A 106 -25.38 -11.08 20.21
C ASN A 106 -23.93 -11.51 20.05
N LEU A 107 -23.08 -10.68 19.42
CA LEU A 107 -21.64 -10.93 19.35
C LEU A 107 -21.02 -11.04 20.75
N ILE A 108 -21.32 -10.10 21.64
CA ILE A 108 -20.84 -10.13 23.04
C ILE A 108 -21.30 -11.38 23.75
N LYS A 109 -22.56 -11.78 23.59
CA LYS A 109 -23.12 -13.02 24.20
C LYS A 109 -22.41 -14.27 23.68
N GLU A 110 -22.17 -14.37 22.38
CA GLU A 110 -21.45 -15.50 21.76
C GLU A 110 -20.01 -15.59 22.26
N VAL A 111 -19.30 -14.46 22.31
CA VAL A 111 -17.91 -14.40 22.81
C VAL A 111 -17.85 -14.81 24.29
N LYS A 112 -18.76 -14.30 25.10
CA LYS A 112 -18.86 -14.64 26.53
C LYS A 112 -19.19 -16.12 26.76
N ALA A 113 -20.08 -16.67 25.97
CA ALA A 113 -20.47 -18.08 26.07
C ALA A 113 -19.33 -19.01 25.65
N ALA A 114 -18.56 -18.67 24.67
CA ALA A 114 -17.42 -19.47 24.21
C ALA A 114 -16.22 -19.43 25.19
N GLY A 115 -15.97 -18.30 25.85
CA GLY A 115 -14.97 -18.14 26.91
C GLY A 115 -13.49 -18.17 26.46
N ASN A 116 -13.21 -18.55 25.22
CA ASN A 116 -11.84 -18.71 24.69
C ASN A 116 -11.56 -17.81 23.50
N ILE A 117 -12.39 -16.81 23.22
CA ILE A 117 -12.29 -15.96 22.03
C ILE A 117 -11.62 -14.64 22.35
N ILE A 118 -10.66 -14.26 21.49
CA ILE A 118 -10.08 -12.93 21.40
C ILE A 118 -10.56 -12.33 20.09
N LEU A 119 -11.23 -11.18 20.17
CA LEU A 119 -11.66 -10.46 18.95
C LEU A 119 -10.54 -9.56 18.45
N PHE A 120 -10.37 -9.52 17.15
CA PHE A 120 -9.51 -8.56 16.48
C PHE A 120 -10.36 -7.59 15.66
N PHE A 121 -10.16 -6.30 15.92
CA PHE A 121 -10.76 -5.21 15.15
C PHE A 121 -9.67 -4.40 14.48
N ASP A 122 -9.61 -4.49 13.16
CA ASP A 122 -8.81 -3.55 12.38
C ASP A 122 -9.53 -2.20 12.35
N GLU A 123 -8.76 -1.11 12.33
CA GLU A 123 -9.29 0.25 12.39
C GLU A 123 -10.29 0.47 13.56
N ILE A 124 -9.93 0.03 14.75
CA ILE A 124 -10.79 0.06 15.95
C ILE A 124 -11.35 1.44 16.28
N HIS A 125 -10.70 2.51 15.81
CA HIS A 125 -11.17 3.88 15.96
C HIS A 125 -12.54 4.11 15.30
N GLN A 126 -12.86 3.40 14.22
CA GLN A 126 -14.18 3.48 13.58
C GLN A 126 -15.31 3.05 14.54
N ILE A 127 -15.03 2.05 15.35
CA ILE A 127 -15.99 1.57 16.37
C ILE A 127 -16.09 2.52 17.55
N LEU A 128 -14.94 3.02 18.00
CA LEU A 128 -14.85 3.80 19.23
C LEU A 128 -15.13 5.29 19.03
N GLY A 129 -14.99 5.79 17.79
CA GLY A 129 -15.24 7.17 17.40
C GLY A 129 -16.64 7.46 16.85
N ALA A 130 -17.38 6.46 16.42
CA ALA A 130 -18.72 6.60 15.87
C ALA A 130 -19.72 6.99 16.97
N GLY A 131 -19.88 8.27 17.21
CA GLY A 131 -20.83 8.78 18.22
C GLY A 131 -20.53 10.20 18.71
N SER A 132 -19.46 10.84 18.23
CA SER A 132 -19.06 12.17 18.68
C SER A 132 -19.33 13.32 17.68
N THR A 133 -19.83 13.05 16.49
CA THR A 133 -20.14 14.06 15.49
C THR A 133 -21.61 13.97 15.07
N GLY A 134 -22.40 14.91 15.51
CA GLY A 134 -23.69 15.21 14.90
C GLY A 134 -24.85 15.34 15.83
N ASP A 135 -25.41 16.52 15.84
CA ASP A 135 -26.73 16.89 16.33
C ASP A 135 -27.77 15.76 16.21
N GLY A 136 -28.31 15.34 17.32
CA GLY A 136 -29.56 14.58 17.29
C GLY A 136 -29.62 13.44 18.29
N GLN A 137 -30.28 13.73 19.37
CA GLN A 137 -30.93 12.81 20.31
C GLN A 137 -30.86 11.31 19.97
N GLY A 138 -30.09 10.55 20.74
CA GLY A 138 -30.48 9.20 21.12
C GLY A 138 -29.81 8.02 20.43
N SER A 139 -28.66 8.12 19.78
CA SER A 139 -27.93 6.92 19.36
C SER A 139 -26.74 6.63 20.28
N LYS A 140 -26.87 5.62 21.10
CA LYS A 140 -25.72 4.99 21.74
C LYS A 140 -24.90 4.34 20.63
N GLY A 141 -23.75 4.93 20.33
CA GLY A 141 -22.82 4.37 19.33
C GLY A 141 -22.30 3.00 19.75
N LEU A 142 -21.71 2.27 18.81
CA LEU A 142 -21.08 0.97 19.06
C LEU A 142 -20.12 1.03 20.27
N ALA A 143 -19.43 2.15 20.43
CA ALA A 143 -18.57 2.42 21.58
C ALA A 143 -19.31 2.30 22.92
N ASP A 144 -20.54 2.79 23.02
CA ASP A 144 -21.30 2.78 24.26
C ASP A 144 -21.79 1.38 24.65
N ILE A 145 -21.91 0.49 23.69
CA ILE A 145 -22.28 -0.91 23.91
C ILE A 145 -21.04 -1.74 24.27
N LEU A 146 -19.91 -1.51 23.61
CA LEU A 146 -18.66 -2.23 23.86
C LEU A 146 -17.94 -1.79 25.13
N LYS A 147 -18.00 -0.49 25.47
CA LYS A 147 -17.36 0.06 26.68
C LYS A 147 -17.71 -0.72 27.96
N PRO A 148 -18.99 -1.04 28.28
CA PRO A 148 -19.32 -1.82 29.45
C PRO A 148 -18.73 -3.23 29.42
N ALA A 149 -18.80 -3.92 28.29
CA ALA A 149 -18.27 -5.27 28.15
C ALA A 149 -16.74 -5.32 28.33
N LEU A 150 -16.01 -4.36 27.74
CA LEU A 150 -14.57 -4.19 27.95
C LEU A 150 -14.25 -3.82 29.40
N SER A 151 -15.05 -2.94 30.00
CA SER A 151 -14.85 -2.48 31.38
C SER A 151 -15.06 -3.58 32.42
N ARG A 152 -15.96 -4.50 32.15
CA ARG A 152 -16.24 -5.67 33.06
C ARG A 152 -15.29 -6.83 32.81
N GLY A 153 -14.44 -6.77 31.79
CA GLY A 153 -13.58 -7.89 31.39
C GLY A 153 -14.35 -9.07 30.79
N GLU A 154 -15.53 -8.82 30.25
CA GLU A 154 -16.39 -9.84 29.63
C GLU A 154 -15.88 -10.29 28.27
N MET A 155 -14.99 -9.49 27.63
CA MET A 155 -14.37 -9.79 26.36
C MET A 155 -12.94 -9.25 26.32
N THR A 156 -12.09 -9.89 25.53
CA THR A 156 -10.74 -9.48 25.24
C THR A 156 -10.63 -9.08 23.77
N VAL A 157 -10.04 -7.93 23.51
CA VAL A 157 -9.97 -7.32 22.18
C VAL A 157 -8.54 -6.93 21.84
N ILE A 158 -8.13 -7.24 20.62
CA ILE A 158 -6.95 -6.65 19.98
C ILE A 158 -7.47 -5.60 19.01
N GLY A 159 -6.97 -4.38 19.11
CA GLY A 159 -7.26 -3.29 18.16
C GLY A 159 -6.06 -2.98 17.30
N ALA A 160 -6.29 -2.46 16.11
CA ALA A 160 -5.28 -1.84 15.27
C ALA A 160 -5.76 -0.47 14.82
N THR A 161 -4.87 0.53 14.86
CA THR A 161 -5.20 1.91 14.49
C THR A 161 -3.93 2.71 14.20
N THR A 162 -4.10 3.94 13.71
CA THR A 162 -2.99 4.89 13.55
C THR A 162 -2.73 5.66 14.85
N GLN A 163 -1.57 6.34 14.93
CA GLN A 163 -1.19 7.12 16.12
C GLN A 163 -2.16 8.28 16.38
N ASP A 164 -2.59 8.96 15.33
CA ASP A 164 -3.48 10.10 15.45
C ASP A 164 -4.88 9.67 15.90
N GLU A 165 -5.39 8.60 15.33
CA GLU A 165 -6.68 8.04 15.72
C GLU A 165 -6.66 7.47 17.15
N TYR A 166 -5.56 6.83 17.55
CA TYR A 166 -5.38 6.36 18.92
C TYR A 166 -5.46 7.50 19.94
N ARG A 167 -4.76 8.60 19.67
CA ARG A 167 -4.81 9.81 20.52
C ARG A 167 -6.20 10.42 20.56
N ASN A 168 -6.88 10.48 19.41
CA ASN A 168 -8.17 11.14 19.29
C ASN A 168 -9.34 10.33 19.83
N THR A 169 -9.25 9.01 19.88
CA THR A 169 -10.32 8.12 20.30
C THR A 169 -10.07 7.49 21.68
N ILE A 170 -9.07 6.63 21.79
CA ILE A 170 -8.83 5.81 23.00
C ILE A 170 -8.26 6.67 24.11
N MET A 171 -7.27 7.49 23.85
CA MET A 171 -6.61 8.29 24.89
C MET A 171 -7.50 9.41 25.44
N LYS A 172 -8.39 9.97 24.64
CA LYS A 172 -9.34 10.98 25.11
C LYS A 172 -10.42 10.41 26.04
N ASN A 173 -10.64 9.10 26.02
CA ASN A 173 -11.62 8.43 26.84
C ASN A 173 -10.94 7.70 27.99
N ALA A 174 -11.02 8.26 29.20
CA ALA A 174 -10.35 7.72 30.38
C ALA A 174 -10.76 6.26 30.72
N ALA A 175 -12.00 5.88 30.42
CA ALA A 175 -12.48 4.50 30.67
C ALA A 175 -11.82 3.50 29.71
N LEU A 176 -11.65 3.86 28.44
CA LEU A 176 -10.95 3.04 27.44
C LEU A 176 -9.44 3.03 27.67
N ALA A 177 -8.83 4.18 27.93
CA ALA A 177 -7.39 4.30 28.21
C ALA A 177 -6.90 3.39 29.34
N ARG A 178 -7.78 3.12 30.33
CA ARG A 178 -7.47 2.20 31.43
C ARG A 178 -7.54 0.72 31.06
N ARG A 179 -8.10 0.37 29.90
CA ARG A 179 -8.36 -1.02 29.48
C ARG A 179 -7.46 -1.47 28.35
N PHE A 180 -6.88 -0.51 27.61
CA PHE A 180 -6.01 -0.78 26.49
C PHE A 180 -4.54 -0.51 26.81
N ASN A 181 -3.66 -1.29 26.21
CA ASN A 181 -2.23 -1.05 26.19
C ASN A 181 -1.75 -0.89 24.76
N GLU A 182 -0.98 0.17 24.53
CA GLU A 182 -0.38 0.46 23.24
C GLU A 182 0.79 -0.50 22.93
N VAL A 183 0.79 -1.07 21.75
CA VAL A 183 1.93 -1.75 21.14
C VAL A 183 2.31 -0.97 19.88
N LYS A 184 3.49 -0.37 19.88
CA LYS A 184 3.99 0.37 18.71
C LYS A 184 4.46 -0.57 17.64
N VAL A 185 3.91 -0.39 16.43
CA VAL A 185 4.33 -1.11 15.24
C VAL A 185 4.94 -0.11 14.27
N ASN A 186 6.27 -0.13 14.21
CA ASN A 186 7.02 0.72 13.31
C ASN A 186 7.18 0.06 11.94
N ALA A 187 7.36 0.88 10.91
CA ALA A 187 7.74 0.38 9.60
C ALA A 187 9.07 -0.39 9.71
N PRO A 188 9.19 -1.55 9.07
CA PRO A 188 10.45 -2.29 9.03
C PRO A 188 11.52 -1.51 8.26
N SER A 189 12.78 -1.82 8.53
CA SER A 189 13.89 -1.30 7.73
C SER A 189 13.83 -1.80 6.28
N PRO A 190 14.50 -1.15 5.33
CA PRO A 190 14.64 -1.68 3.98
C PRO A 190 15.21 -3.12 3.95
N GLU A 191 16.19 -3.42 4.79
CA GLU A 191 16.80 -4.74 4.90
C GLU A 191 15.81 -5.79 5.41
N ASP A 192 15.04 -5.45 6.44
CA ASP A 192 14.01 -6.34 6.98
C ASP A 192 12.85 -6.51 5.99
N THR A 193 12.49 -5.45 5.28
CA THR A 193 11.48 -5.52 4.20
C THR A 193 11.94 -6.46 3.09
N PHE A 194 13.20 -6.43 2.69
CA PHE A 194 13.75 -7.38 1.72
C PHE A 194 13.58 -8.84 2.19
N LYS A 195 13.86 -9.12 3.47
CA LYS A 195 13.63 -10.46 4.04
C LYS A 195 12.14 -10.84 4.03
N ILE A 196 11.25 -9.90 4.33
CA ILE A 196 9.80 -10.11 4.24
C ILE A 196 9.41 -10.49 2.81
N LEU A 197 9.90 -9.75 1.81
CA LEU A 197 9.63 -10.06 0.40
C LEU A 197 10.17 -11.43 0.00
N GLN A 198 11.35 -11.81 0.45
CA GLN A 198 11.90 -13.15 0.22
C GLN A 198 10.99 -14.25 0.81
N GLY A 199 10.44 -14.02 1.99
CA GLY A 199 9.55 -14.98 2.65
C GLY A 199 8.20 -15.16 1.96
N ILE A 200 7.62 -14.08 1.44
CA ILE A 200 6.31 -14.12 0.75
C ILE A 200 6.43 -14.36 -0.76
N ARG A 201 7.62 -14.25 -1.33
CA ARG A 201 7.89 -14.43 -2.77
C ARG A 201 7.24 -15.68 -3.38
N PRO A 202 7.32 -16.87 -2.77
CA PRO A 202 6.74 -18.07 -3.35
C PRO A 202 5.24 -17.96 -3.62
N LEU A 203 4.51 -17.21 -2.79
CA LEU A 203 3.08 -17.02 -2.93
C LEU A 203 2.75 -16.17 -4.17
N TYR A 204 3.50 -15.06 -4.36
CA TYR A 204 3.33 -14.17 -5.52
C TYR A 204 3.81 -14.82 -6.82
N GLU A 205 4.93 -15.56 -6.77
CA GLU A 205 5.42 -16.32 -7.91
C GLU A 205 4.42 -17.41 -8.35
N ALA A 206 3.79 -18.09 -7.42
CA ALA A 206 2.77 -19.10 -7.71
C ALA A 206 1.48 -18.46 -8.25
N HIS A 207 1.05 -17.35 -7.68
CA HIS A 207 -0.18 -16.67 -8.08
C HIS A 207 -0.11 -16.10 -9.50
N HIS A 208 1.00 -15.46 -9.85
CA HIS A 208 1.19 -14.80 -11.15
C HIS A 208 1.91 -15.69 -12.19
N ASN A 209 2.47 -16.81 -11.77
CA ASN A 209 3.33 -17.65 -12.59
C ASN A 209 4.55 -16.89 -13.18
N ILE A 210 5.12 -15.99 -12.36
CA ILE A 210 6.28 -15.16 -12.68
C ILE A 210 7.38 -15.47 -11.68
N GLU A 211 8.62 -15.56 -12.14
CA GLU A 211 9.79 -15.69 -11.28
C GLU A 211 10.25 -14.28 -10.84
N LEU A 212 10.48 -14.12 -9.53
CA LEU A 212 10.89 -12.86 -8.89
C LEU A 212 12.29 -13.03 -8.28
N PRO A 213 13.37 -12.74 -9.03
CA PRO A 213 14.74 -12.81 -8.52
C PRO A 213 14.98 -11.83 -7.36
N ASP A 214 15.99 -12.10 -6.55
CA ASP A 214 16.38 -11.23 -5.43
C ASP A 214 16.66 -9.78 -5.87
N ALA A 215 17.27 -9.59 -7.04
CA ALA A 215 17.51 -8.25 -7.60
C ALA A 215 16.21 -7.47 -7.83
N VAL A 216 15.15 -8.13 -8.23
CA VAL A 216 13.81 -7.53 -8.42
C VAL A 216 13.19 -7.17 -7.08
N LEU A 217 13.29 -8.02 -6.08
CA LEU A 217 12.80 -7.75 -4.73
C LEU A 217 13.53 -6.57 -4.11
N LYS A 218 14.86 -6.52 -4.26
CA LYS A 218 15.66 -5.40 -3.78
C LYS A 218 15.30 -4.10 -4.49
N ALA A 219 15.13 -4.13 -5.81
CA ALA A 219 14.69 -2.97 -6.57
C ALA A 219 13.30 -2.48 -6.12
N ALA A 220 12.37 -3.39 -5.81
CA ALA A 220 11.06 -3.03 -5.29
C ALA A 220 11.14 -2.30 -3.95
N VAL A 221 12.02 -2.73 -3.05
CA VAL A 221 12.25 -2.04 -1.78
C VAL A 221 12.87 -0.66 -2.03
N ASP A 222 13.96 -0.59 -2.77
CA ASP A 222 14.72 0.65 -2.99
C ASP A 222 13.86 1.68 -3.73
N TYR A 223 13.16 1.30 -4.78
CA TYR A 223 12.31 2.20 -5.55
C TYR A 223 11.06 2.63 -4.77
N SER A 224 10.47 1.76 -3.96
CA SER A 224 9.35 2.15 -3.11
C SER A 224 9.76 3.17 -2.05
N VAL A 225 10.95 3.03 -1.48
CA VAL A 225 11.50 4.01 -0.53
C VAL A 225 11.77 5.35 -1.21
N GLN A 226 12.38 5.30 -2.39
CA GLN A 226 12.80 6.50 -3.10
C GLN A 226 11.65 7.26 -3.78
N TYR A 227 10.70 6.56 -4.39
CA TYR A 227 9.69 7.15 -5.27
C TYR A 227 8.26 7.13 -4.71
N ILE A 228 8.00 6.41 -3.63
CA ILE A 228 6.70 6.31 -2.97
C ILE A 228 6.83 6.67 -1.47
N PRO A 229 7.27 7.89 -1.12
CA PRO A 229 7.53 8.25 0.27
C PRO A 229 6.25 8.43 1.10
N GLN A 230 5.10 8.62 0.46
CA GLN A 230 3.81 8.82 1.12
C GLN A 230 3.18 7.55 1.70
N ARG A 231 3.73 6.39 1.39
CA ARG A 231 3.30 5.09 1.92
C ARG A 231 4.40 4.44 2.74
N SER A 232 4.05 3.51 3.59
CA SER A 232 4.97 2.84 4.50
C SER A 232 5.44 1.48 3.98
N LEU A 233 6.66 1.09 4.37
CA LEU A 233 7.11 -0.29 4.26
C LEU A 233 6.39 -1.15 5.32
N PRO A 234 6.13 -2.44 5.08
CA PRO A 234 6.48 -3.19 3.86
C PRO A 234 5.42 -3.09 2.76
N ASP A 235 4.27 -2.51 3.03
CA ASP A 235 3.10 -2.54 2.15
C ASP A 235 3.40 -1.99 0.75
N LYS A 236 4.06 -0.84 0.66
CA LYS A 236 4.40 -0.24 -0.64
C LYS A 236 5.34 -1.10 -1.48
N ALA A 237 6.25 -1.84 -0.87
CA ALA A 237 7.14 -2.75 -1.58
C ALA A 237 6.42 -4.03 -2.01
N ILE A 238 5.57 -4.59 -1.17
CA ILE A 238 4.71 -5.74 -1.48
C ILE A 238 3.79 -5.41 -2.66
N ASP A 239 3.12 -4.27 -2.60
CA ASP A 239 2.23 -3.80 -3.66
C ASP A 239 2.99 -3.62 -4.99
N LEU A 240 4.22 -3.10 -4.92
CA LEU A 240 5.04 -2.90 -6.11
C LEU A 240 5.44 -4.23 -6.78
N ILE A 241 5.79 -5.27 -6.04
CA ILE A 241 6.07 -6.59 -6.64
C ILE A 241 4.80 -7.24 -7.19
N ASP A 242 3.67 -7.05 -6.53
CA ASP A 242 2.39 -7.57 -6.99
C ASP A 242 1.95 -6.91 -8.31
N VAL A 243 2.02 -5.58 -8.39
CA VAL A 243 1.73 -4.81 -9.62
C VAL A 243 2.68 -5.20 -10.75
N THR A 244 3.97 -5.35 -10.45
CA THR A 244 4.98 -5.76 -11.44
C THR A 244 4.69 -7.16 -11.99
N ALA A 245 4.45 -8.12 -11.12
CA ALA A 245 4.16 -9.49 -11.51
C ALA A 245 2.82 -9.62 -12.26
N ALA A 246 1.78 -8.91 -11.81
CA ALA A 246 0.49 -8.88 -12.48
C ALA A 246 0.57 -8.30 -13.90
N HIS A 247 1.35 -7.24 -14.07
CA HIS A 247 1.56 -6.64 -15.40
C HIS A 247 2.29 -7.60 -16.34
N LEU A 248 3.38 -8.23 -15.89
CA LEU A 248 4.10 -9.24 -16.67
C LEU A 248 3.20 -10.43 -17.02
N ALA A 249 2.42 -10.92 -16.08
CA ALA A 249 1.46 -11.99 -16.32
C ALA A 249 0.42 -11.63 -17.39
N SER A 250 -0.05 -10.37 -17.41
CA SER A 250 -0.98 -9.89 -18.42
C SER A 250 -0.37 -9.80 -19.83
N GLN A 251 0.93 -9.53 -19.92
CA GLN A 251 1.66 -9.50 -21.20
C GLN A 251 2.00 -10.90 -21.72
N HIS A 252 2.06 -11.89 -20.84
CA HIS A 252 2.35 -13.28 -21.14
C HIS A 252 1.21 -14.18 -20.65
N PRO A 253 0.01 -14.09 -21.26
CA PRO A 253 -1.11 -14.89 -20.83
C PRO A 253 -0.75 -16.37 -20.95
N VAL A 254 -0.88 -17.10 -19.84
CA VAL A 254 -0.76 -18.56 -19.85
C VAL A 254 -2.01 -19.07 -20.57
N THR A 255 -1.85 -19.53 -21.79
CA THR A 255 -2.91 -20.29 -22.45
C THR A 255 -3.10 -21.55 -21.62
N ASP A 256 -4.32 -21.78 -21.13
CA ASP A 256 -4.60 -22.93 -20.28
C ASP A 256 -4.32 -24.20 -21.08
N ILE A 257 -3.27 -24.95 -20.72
CA ILE A 257 -2.87 -26.21 -21.37
C ILE A 257 -4.07 -27.15 -21.45
N LYS A 258 -4.91 -27.18 -20.41
CA LYS A 258 -6.12 -28.01 -20.40
C LYS A 258 -7.15 -27.56 -21.44
N THR A 259 -7.26 -26.26 -21.67
CA THR A 259 -8.14 -25.73 -22.72
C THR A 259 -7.60 -26.05 -24.09
N LEU A 260 -6.29 -25.93 -24.32
CA LEU A 260 -5.66 -26.34 -25.58
C LEU A 260 -5.79 -27.84 -25.82
N GLU A 261 -5.59 -28.69 -24.82
CA GLU A 261 -5.79 -30.13 -24.92
C GLU A 261 -7.25 -30.51 -25.24
N ALA A 262 -8.22 -29.80 -24.61
CA ALA A 262 -9.63 -29.96 -24.88
C ALA A 262 -10.00 -29.53 -26.30
N ASP A 263 -9.47 -28.41 -26.76
CA ASP A 263 -9.69 -27.90 -28.13
C ASP A 263 -9.09 -28.81 -29.20
N ILE A 264 -7.93 -29.39 -28.92
CA ILE A 264 -7.30 -30.41 -29.80
C ILE A 264 -8.16 -31.69 -29.87
N ALA A 265 -8.69 -32.14 -28.73
CA ALA A 265 -9.57 -33.30 -28.67
C ALA A 265 -10.87 -33.06 -29.45
N ASP A 266 -11.50 -31.89 -29.30
CA ASP A 266 -12.71 -31.49 -30.05
C ASP A 266 -12.43 -31.40 -31.56
N ALA A 267 -11.31 -30.82 -31.96
CA ALA A 267 -10.93 -30.70 -33.36
C ALA A 267 -10.64 -32.09 -33.98
N LYS A 268 -10.03 -33.01 -33.25
CA LYS A 268 -9.82 -34.41 -33.70
C LYS A 268 -11.16 -35.13 -33.89
N ALA A 269 -12.10 -35.00 -32.95
CA ALA A 269 -13.42 -35.58 -33.04
C ALA A 269 -14.19 -35.08 -34.29
N LYS A 270 -14.15 -33.75 -34.54
CA LYS A 270 -14.74 -33.14 -35.72
C LYS A 270 -14.09 -33.57 -37.01
N GLN A 271 -12.76 -33.69 -37.04
CA GLN A 271 -12.06 -34.21 -38.21
C GLN A 271 -12.52 -35.63 -38.59
N GLU A 272 -12.72 -36.49 -37.59
CA GLU A 272 -13.14 -37.87 -37.77
C GLU A 272 -14.63 -37.93 -38.25
N GLU A 273 -15.48 -37.07 -37.68
CA GLU A 273 -16.90 -36.93 -38.11
C GLU A 273 -17.00 -36.49 -39.56
N TYR A 274 -16.23 -35.46 -39.96
CA TYR A 274 -16.23 -34.98 -41.35
C TYR A 274 -15.69 -36.03 -42.34
N ALA A 275 -14.66 -36.81 -41.93
CA ALA A 275 -14.12 -37.85 -42.73
C ALA A 275 -15.14 -38.99 -42.95
N GLN A 276 -15.95 -39.34 -41.94
CA GLN A 276 -17.03 -40.34 -42.05
C GLN A 276 -18.16 -39.86 -42.96
N LYS A 277 -18.37 -38.55 -43.05
CA LYS A 277 -19.38 -37.94 -43.93
C LYS A 277 -18.87 -37.64 -45.34
N GLU A 278 -17.64 -38.11 -45.67
CA GLU A 278 -16.95 -37.87 -46.95
C GLU A 278 -16.73 -36.36 -47.26
N ASP A 279 -16.84 -35.46 -46.24
CA ASP A 279 -16.52 -34.05 -46.36
C ASP A 279 -15.04 -33.81 -46.12
N TYR A 280 -14.25 -34.07 -47.15
CA TYR A 280 -12.81 -34.00 -47.08
C TYR A 280 -12.28 -32.57 -46.93
N GLU A 281 -12.99 -31.56 -47.42
CA GLU A 281 -12.56 -30.16 -47.29
C GLU A 281 -12.65 -29.69 -45.84
N SER A 282 -13.74 -29.99 -45.15
CA SER A 282 -13.88 -29.70 -43.71
C SER A 282 -12.90 -30.51 -42.86
N ALA A 283 -12.65 -31.76 -43.19
CA ALA A 283 -11.68 -32.58 -42.51
C ALA A 283 -10.23 -32.03 -42.63
N ILE A 284 -9.87 -31.49 -43.78
CA ILE A 284 -8.56 -30.83 -43.99
C ILE A 284 -8.42 -29.56 -43.16
N ASN A 285 -9.48 -28.74 -43.08
CA ASN A 285 -9.50 -27.55 -42.28
C ASN A 285 -9.30 -27.86 -40.78
N GLU A 286 -9.99 -28.88 -40.26
CA GLU A 286 -9.79 -29.32 -38.87
C GLU A 286 -8.36 -29.88 -38.65
N LYS A 287 -7.78 -30.57 -39.64
CA LYS A 287 -6.37 -31.02 -39.55
C LYS A 287 -5.40 -29.82 -39.44
N MET A 288 -5.60 -28.76 -40.20
CA MET A 288 -4.81 -27.56 -40.09
C MET A 288 -4.97 -26.87 -38.71
N ARG A 289 -6.20 -26.86 -38.17
CA ARG A 289 -6.51 -26.37 -36.85
C ARG A 289 -5.78 -27.17 -35.78
N ILE A 290 -5.79 -28.52 -35.86
CA ILE A 290 -5.07 -29.41 -34.95
C ILE A 290 -3.58 -29.12 -34.99
N GLN A 291 -2.98 -28.97 -36.20
CA GLN A 291 -1.54 -28.66 -36.32
C GLN A 291 -1.19 -27.32 -35.67
N LYS A 292 -2.02 -26.30 -35.82
CA LYS A 292 -1.83 -24.99 -35.19
C LYS A 292 -1.92 -25.08 -33.66
N LEU A 293 -2.96 -25.73 -33.15
CA LEU A 293 -3.14 -25.91 -31.72
C LEU A 293 -2.05 -26.79 -31.10
N GLN A 294 -1.57 -27.80 -31.81
CA GLN A 294 -0.46 -28.65 -31.36
C GLN A 294 0.86 -27.85 -31.29
N ALA A 295 1.13 -27.01 -32.29
CA ALA A 295 2.30 -26.14 -32.26
C ALA A 295 2.23 -25.13 -31.10
N GLU A 296 1.05 -24.60 -30.79
CA GLU A 296 0.82 -23.75 -29.61
C GLU A 296 1.07 -24.54 -28.32
N LEU A 297 0.57 -25.77 -28.22
CA LEU A 297 0.78 -26.63 -27.05
C LEU A 297 2.27 -26.99 -26.88
N ASP A 298 2.97 -27.33 -27.95
CA ASP A 298 4.40 -27.65 -27.92
C ASP A 298 5.25 -26.46 -27.51
N ASN A 299 4.90 -25.26 -27.99
CA ASN A 299 5.52 -24.01 -27.55
C ASN A 299 5.23 -23.70 -26.07
N HIS A 300 4.10 -24.12 -25.53
CA HIS A 300 3.73 -23.91 -24.13
C HIS A 300 4.36 -24.97 -23.19
N THR A 301 4.63 -26.16 -23.64
CA THR A 301 5.34 -27.17 -22.85
C THR A 301 6.83 -26.83 -22.66
N GLU A 302 7.41 -26.00 -23.54
CA GLU A 302 8.75 -25.43 -23.37
C GLU A 302 8.74 -24.12 -22.54
N ASN A 303 7.60 -23.70 -21.99
CA ASN A 303 7.47 -22.45 -21.29
C ASN A 303 8.41 -22.38 -20.08
N GLN A 304 9.54 -21.77 -20.29
CA GLN A 304 10.32 -21.15 -19.23
C GLN A 304 9.43 -20.11 -18.54
N LYS A 305 9.29 -20.26 -17.24
CA LYS A 305 8.63 -19.27 -16.38
C LYS A 305 9.17 -17.88 -16.71
N VAL A 306 8.30 -16.91 -16.93
CA VAL A 306 8.74 -15.55 -17.21
C VAL A 306 9.47 -15.00 -15.99
N VAL A 307 10.68 -14.50 -16.20
CA VAL A 307 11.54 -13.95 -15.15
C VAL A 307 11.40 -12.43 -15.15
N ALA A 308 10.96 -11.85 -14.02
CA ALA A 308 10.91 -10.40 -13.85
C ALA A 308 12.33 -9.82 -13.82
N GLN A 309 12.47 -8.59 -14.33
CA GLN A 309 13.71 -7.83 -14.35
C GLN A 309 13.54 -6.53 -13.56
N VAL A 310 14.66 -5.93 -13.16
CA VAL A 310 14.67 -4.64 -12.45
C VAL A 310 13.95 -3.54 -13.26
N ASN A 311 14.08 -3.56 -14.57
CA ASN A 311 13.38 -2.61 -15.42
C ASN A 311 11.85 -2.74 -15.37
N ASP A 312 11.33 -3.93 -15.15
CA ASP A 312 9.88 -4.16 -14.99
C ASP A 312 9.35 -3.48 -13.73
N VAL A 313 10.15 -3.48 -12.65
CA VAL A 313 9.84 -2.74 -11.43
C VAL A 313 9.87 -1.23 -11.68
N ALA A 314 10.86 -0.74 -12.41
CA ALA A 314 10.96 0.67 -12.78
C ALA A 314 9.75 1.14 -13.60
N GLU A 315 9.31 0.35 -14.56
CA GLU A 315 8.10 0.63 -15.36
C GLU A 315 6.83 0.61 -14.50
N ALA A 316 6.73 -0.29 -13.52
CA ALA A 316 5.62 -0.31 -12.56
C ALA A 316 5.57 0.96 -11.71
N VAL A 317 6.71 1.41 -11.20
CA VAL A 317 6.83 2.68 -10.47
C VAL A 317 6.42 3.86 -11.35
N GLU A 318 6.86 3.88 -12.59
CA GLU A 318 6.49 4.93 -13.56
C GLU A 318 4.98 4.99 -13.79
N ARG A 319 4.32 3.83 -13.94
CA ARG A 319 2.85 3.78 -14.07
C ARG A 319 2.12 4.24 -12.80
N MET A 320 2.66 3.92 -11.62
CA MET A 320 2.03 4.27 -10.35
C MET A 320 2.21 5.74 -9.97
N THR A 321 3.36 6.32 -10.28
CA THR A 321 3.76 7.65 -9.81
C THR A 321 3.82 8.72 -10.90
N GLY A 322 3.88 8.32 -12.17
CA GLY A 322 4.13 9.21 -13.29
C GLY A 322 5.61 9.66 -13.41
N ILE A 323 6.51 9.17 -12.56
CA ILE A 323 7.93 9.50 -12.59
C ILE A 323 8.62 8.57 -13.59
N PRO A 324 9.40 9.09 -14.54
CA PRO A 324 10.03 8.28 -15.60
C PRO A 324 11.24 7.48 -15.10
N VAL A 325 11.01 6.59 -14.13
CA VAL A 325 12.04 5.79 -13.45
C VAL A 325 12.74 4.82 -14.40
N SER A 326 12.02 4.23 -15.35
CA SER A 326 12.57 3.32 -16.36
C SER A 326 13.59 3.99 -17.27
N GLN A 327 13.52 5.31 -17.40
CA GLN A 327 14.44 6.11 -18.20
C GLN A 327 15.61 6.68 -17.38
N MET A 328 15.61 6.52 -16.07
CA MET A 328 16.60 7.06 -15.12
C MET A 328 17.80 6.13 -14.86
N GLY A 329 17.94 5.02 -15.57
CA GLY A 329 19.06 4.08 -15.45
C GLY A 329 20.37 4.56 -16.07
N ALA A 330 21.24 3.64 -16.49
CA ALA A 330 22.58 3.93 -17.04
C ALA A 330 22.64 4.95 -18.20
N SER A 331 21.49 5.28 -18.80
CA SER A 331 21.33 6.35 -19.78
C SER A 331 21.29 7.77 -19.18
N ASP A 332 21.23 7.91 -17.84
CA ASP A 332 21.11 9.23 -17.19
C ASP A 332 22.30 10.14 -17.52
N ILE A 333 23.49 9.58 -17.58
CA ILE A 333 24.69 10.36 -17.91
C ILE A 333 24.61 10.89 -19.36
N GLU A 334 24.11 10.12 -20.31
CA GLU A 334 23.91 10.54 -21.68
C GLU A 334 22.76 11.56 -21.79
N ARG A 335 21.62 11.30 -21.14
CA ARG A 335 20.53 12.27 -21.11
C ARG A 335 20.94 13.61 -20.48
N LEU A 336 21.75 13.58 -19.41
CA LEU A 336 22.26 14.79 -18.78
C LEU A 336 23.26 15.57 -19.69
N LYS A 337 24.00 14.86 -20.54
CA LYS A 337 24.89 15.53 -21.54
C LYS A 337 24.07 16.38 -22.50
N ASP A 338 22.93 15.88 -22.96
CA ASP A 338 22.10 16.54 -23.96
C ASP A 338 21.02 17.46 -23.36
N MET A 339 20.92 17.57 -22.05
CA MET A 339 19.92 18.41 -21.36
C MET A 339 19.97 19.85 -21.84
N LYS A 340 21.18 20.44 -21.96
CA LYS A 340 21.38 21.79 -22.45
C LYS A 340 20.74 21.99 -23.81
N SER A 341 21.02 21.12 -24.78
CA SER A 341 20.49 21.21 -26.14
C SER A 341 18.97 21.08 -26.20
N ARG A 342 18.41 20.21 -25.39
CA ARG A 342 16.93 20.03 -25.28
C ARG A 342 16.25 21.26 -24.69
N LEU A 343 16.83 21.88 -23.69
CA LEU A 343 16.30 23.10 -23.08
C LEU A 343 16.42 24.29 -24.02
N GLU A 344 17.57 24.46 -24.72
CA GLU A 344 17.81 25.51 -25.70
C GLU A 344 16.84 25.43 -26.89
N ALA A 345 16.39 24.24 -27.26
CA ALA A 345 15.40 24.07 -28.32
C ALA A 345 14.03 24.69 -28.00
N HIS A 346 13.71 24.86 -26.75
CA HIS A 346 12.40 25.36 -26.27
C HIS A 346 12.51 26.74 -25.59
N VAL A 347 13.64 27.06 -24.99
CA VAL A 347 13.91 28.34 -24.30
C VAL A 347 14.96 29.11 -25.15
N ILE A 348 14.46 29.91 -26.06
CA ILE A 348 15.29 30.61 -27.04
C ILE A 348 15.88 31.91 -26.44
N GLY A 349 17.16 32.15 -26.67
CA GLY A 349 17.83 33.40 -26.32
C GLY A 349 18.26 33.52 -24.85
N GLN A 350 18.25 32.39 -24.08
CA GLN A 350 18.68 32.34 -22.69
C GLN A 350 19.79 31.30 -22.45
N ASP A 351 20.75 31.22 -23.37
CA ASP A 351 21.77 30.17 -23.39
C ASP A 351 22.63 30.14 -22.14
N LYS A 352 22.95 31.27 -21.53
CA LYS A 352 23.70 31.36 -20.28
C LYS A 352 22.92 30.79 -19.09
N ALA A 353 21.63 31.10 -19.02
CA ALA A 353 20.78 30.60 -17.96
C ALA A 353 20.58 29.08 -18.08
N VAL A 354 20.31 28.60 -19.29
CA VAL A 354 20.15 27.16 -19.58
C VAL A 354 21.46 26.41 -19.28
N GLU A 355 22.62 26.98 -19.64
CA GLU A 355 23.92 26.37 -19.34
C GLU A 355 24.19 26.27 -17.84
N ALA A 356 23.92 27.34 -17.08
CA ALA A 356 24.09 27.37 -15.64
C ALA A 356 23.21 26.32 -14.92
N VAL A 357 21.94 26.22 -15.30
CA VAL A 357 20.98 25.23 -14.76
C VAL A 357 21.42 23.83 -15.10
N SER A 358 21.73 23.54 -16.35
CA SER A 358 22.17 22.23 -16.82
C SER A 358 23.46 21.75 -16.15
N LYS A 359 24.42 22.66 -15.97
CA LYS A 359 25.68 22.37 -15.28
C LYS A 359 25.48 22.04 -13.82
N ALA A 360 24.63 22.77 -13.10
CA ALA A 360 24.35 22.54 -11.71
C ALA A 360 23.64 21.20 -11.49
N ILE A 361 22.68 20.84 -12.35
CA ILE A 361 21.98 19.58 -12.28
C ILE A 361 22.92 18.41 -12.58
N ARG A 362 23.74 18.51 -13.61
CA ARG A 362 24.76 17.48 -13.93
C ARG A 362 25.73 17.26 -12.78
N ARG A 363 26.21 18.33 -12.14
CA ARG A 363 27.12 18.26 -11.00
C ARG A 363 26.49 17.53 -9.81
N ASN A 364 25.23 17.83 -9.49
CA ASN A 364 24.51 17.16 -8.42
C ASN A 364 24.33 15.66 -8.71
N ARG A 365 23.88 15.30 -9.92
CA ARG A 365 23.69 13.91 -10.34
C ARG A 365 24.99 13.11 -10.45
N ALA A 366 26.13 13.76 -10.57
CA ALA A 366 27.42 13.10 -10.56
C ALA A 366 27.93 12.68 -9.14
N GLY A 367 27.09 12.85 -8.11
CA GLY A 367 27.40 12.38 -6.75
C GLY A 367 28.17 13.39 -5.86
N PHE A 368 28.22 14.65 -6.27
CA PHE A 368 28.82 15.71 -5.43
C PHE A 368 27.79 16.32 -4.45
N ASP A 369 26.80 15.54 -4.04
CA ASP A 369 25.71 16.00 -3.17
C ASP A 369 25.70 15.32 -1.82
N GLU A 370 25.41 16.10 -0.79
CA GLU A 370 25.23 15.67 0.58
C GLU A 370 23.75 15.32 0.85
N GLY A 371 23.18 14.38 0.16
CA GLY A 371 21.92 13.65 0.38
C GLY A 371 20.65 14.32 0.92
N ASN A 372 20.74 15.49 1.54
CA ASN A 372 19.63 16.18 2.23
C ASN A 372 19.27 17.55 1.63
N ARG A 373 19.77 17.84 0.42
CA ARG A 373 19.52 19.13 -0.24
C ARG A 373 18.74 18.96 -1.55
N PRO A 374 18.02 19.99 -2.00
CA PRO A 374 17.44 19.99 -3.34
C PRO A 374 18.51 19.76 -4.41
N ILE A 375 18.14 19.13 -5.54
CA ILE A 375 19.03 18.90 -6.68
C ILE A 375 19.68 20.20 -7.18
N GLY A 376 18.97 21.30 -7.07
CA GLY A 376 19.48 22.64 -7.33
C GLY A 376 18.56 23.72 -6.80
N SER A 377 19.13 24.82 -6.41
CA SER A 377 18.40 26.04 -6.04
C SER A 377 18.89 27.18 -6.92
N PHE A 378 17.96 27.81 -7.65
CA PHE A 378 18.28 28.83 -8.65
C PHE A 378 17.49 30.10 -8.38
N LEU A 379 18.15 31.24 -8.56
CA LEU A 379 17.51 32.53 -8.57
C LEU A 379 17.52 33.10 -10.01
N PHE A 380 16.33 33.18 -10.61
CA PHE A 380 16.17 33.75 -11.94
C PHE A 380 15.90 35.26 -11.86
N VAL A 381 16.84 36.08 -12.29
CA VAL A 381 16.74 37.52 -12.23
C VAL A 381 16.61 38.08 -13.66
N GLY A 382 15.58 38.85 -13.90
CA GLY A 382 15.35 39.48 -15.19
C GLY A 382 13.99 40.17 -15.28
N PRO A 383 13.77 41.01 -16.29
CA PRO A 383 12.49 41.68 -16.50
C PRO A 383 11.38 40.69 -16.85
N THR A 384 10.15 41.17 -16.85
CA THR A 384 8.98 40.35 -17.19
C THR A 384 9.06 39.90 -18.67
N GLY A 385 8.62 38.67 -18.94
CA GLY A 385 8.51 38.16 -20.31
C GLY A 385 9.77 37.61 -20.92
N VAL A 386 10.88 37.48 -20.17
CA VAL A 386 12.17 36.97 -20.71
C VAL A 386 12.32 35.45 -20.70
N GLY A 387 11.31 34.72 -20.21
CA GLY A 387 11.30 33.26 -20.24
C GLY A 387 11.61 32.56 -18.89
N LYS A 388 11.63 33.26 -17.76
CA LYS A 388 11.90 32.67 -16.42
C LYS A 388 11.00 31.50 -16.08
N THR A 389 9.69 31.68 -16.20
CA THR A 389 8.71 30.62 -15.93
C THR A 389 8.75 29.52 -16.98
N GLU A 390 9.01 29.86 -18.24
CA GLU A 390 9.12 28.87 -19.31
C GLU A 390 10.33 27.95 -19.10
N LEU A 391 11.46 28.49 -18.65
CA LEU A 391 12.62 27.67 -18.31
C LEU A 391 12.30 26.66 -17.19
N ALA A 392 11.57 27.08 -16.16
CA ALA A 392 11.13 26.17 -15.10
C ALA A 392 10.21 25.07 -15.62
N LYS A 393 9.26 25.39 -16.51
CA LYS A 393 8.35 24.40 -17.13
C LYS A 393 9.10 23.41 -18.02
N GLN A 394 10.03 23.88 -18.84
CA GLN A 394 10.83 23.00 -19.69
C GLN A 394 11.77 22.12 -18.88
N LEU A 395 12.31 22.65 -17.78
CA LEU A 395 13.10 21.87 -16.85
C LEU A 395 12.27 20.75 -16.17
N ALA A 396 11.04 21.05 -15.75
CA ALA A 396 10.13 20.06 -15.19
C ALA A 396 9.80 18.96 -16.22
N LEU A 397 9.55 19.35 -17.47
CA LEU A 397 9.31 18.40 -18.54
C LEU A 397 10.53 17.50 -18.80
N ASP A 398 11.73 18.07 -18.83
CA ASP A 398 12.96 17.32 -19.10
C ASP A 398 13.32 16.36 -17.94
N MET A 399 13.18 16.82 -16.71
CA MET A 399 13.55 16.05 -15.54
C MET A 399 12.49 15.02 -15.10
N PHE A 400 11.21 15.37 -15.18
CA PHE A 400 10.10 14.59 -14.62
C PHE A 400 9.08 14.12 -15.66
N GLY A 401 9.29 14.44 -16.92
CA GLY A 401 8.41 14.04 -18.02
C GLY A 401 7.05 14.74 -18.04
N ASN A 402 6.83 15.73 -17.18
CA ASN A 402 5.57 16.46 -17.06
C ASN A 402 5.82 17.95 -16.81
N LYS A 403 5.24 18.83 -17.64
CA LYS A 403 5.29 20.28 -17.45
C LYS A 403 4.58 20.76 -16.19
N ASP A 404 3.63 19.98 -15.67
CA ASP A 404 2.85 20.28 -14.50
C ASP A 404 3.50 19.78 -13.19
N ALA A 405 4.69 19.16 -13.27
CA ALA A 405 5.49 18.80 -12.10
C ALA A 405 6.14 20.05 -11.47
N ILE A 406 5.33 21.10 -11.27
CA ILE A 406 5.71 22.37 -10.65
C ILE A 406 4.73 22.72 -9.54
N ILE A 407 5.27 22.97 -8.35
CA ILE A 407 4.55 23.57 -7.26
C ILE A 407 4.82 25.08 -7.29
N ARG A 408 3.90 25.84 -7.87
CA ARG A 408 4.02 27.28 -7.97
C ARG A 408 3.42 27.97 -6.74
N LEU A 409 4.17 28.89 -6.17
CA LEU A 409 3.78 29.77 -5.08
C LEU A 409 3.98 31.22 -5.53
N ASP A 410 2.90 31.99 -5.56
CA ASP A 410 2.94 33.42 -5.79
C ASP A 410 3.21 34.13 -4.46
N MET A 411 4.41 34.66 -4.29
CA MET A 411 4.82 35.29 -3.02
C MET A 411 4.05 36.56 -2.68
N SER A 412 3.33 37.13 -3.63
CA SER A 412 2.43 38.24 -3.35
C SER A 412 1.27 37.87 -2.41
N GLU A 413 0.86 36.61 -2.43
CA GLU A 413 -0.17 36.05 -1.53
C GLU A 413 0.36 35.77 -0.11
N TYR A 414 1.66 35.82 0.09
CA TYR A 414 2.36 35.49 1.33
C TYR A 414 3.04 36.67 2.01
N SER A 415 2.60 37.90 1.75
CA SER A 415 3.17 39.12 2.31
C SER A 415 2.80 39.39 3.77
N ASP A 416 1.86 38.66 4.34
CA ASP A 416 1.35 38.87 5.71
C ASP A 416 2.26 38.20 6.76
N ARG A 417 2.19 38.69 8.01
CA ARG A 417 2.94 38.11 9.15
C ARG A 417 2.60 36.65 9.43
N THR A 418 1.47 36.14 8.97
CA THR A 418 1.03 34.75 9.09
C THR A 418 1.46 33.87 7.93
N ALA A 419 2.21 34.40 6.97
CA ALA A 419 2.62 33.71 5.73
C ALA A 419 3.42 32.45 5.98
N VAL A 420 4.25 32.42 7.02
CA VAL A 420 5.02 31.22 7.39
C VAL A 420 4.09 30.08 7.77
N SER A 421 3.02 30.33 8.52
CA SER A 421 2.02 29.32 8.88
C SER A 421 1.27 28.77 7.66
N LYS A 422 1.05 29.57 6.63
CA LYS A 422 0.44 29.13 5.36
C LYS A 422 1.38 28.21 4.57
N LEU A 423 2.70 28.41 4.70
CA LEU A 423 3.68 27.60 3.97
C LEU A 423 3.98 26.26 4.66
N ILE A 424 4.19 26.28 5.96
CA ILE A 424 4.66 25.11 6.73
C ILE A 424 3.63 24.50 7.67
N GLY A 425 2.45 25.12 7.76
CA GLY A 425 1.39 24.71 8.67
C GLY A 425 1.41 25.43 10.01
N ALA A 426 0.25 25.52 10.66
CA ALA A 426 0.11 26.11 11.98
C ALA A 426 0.65 25.19 13.07
N THR A 427 1.21 25.76 14.14
CA THR A 427 1.62 25.00 15.32
C THR A 427 0.40 24.45 16.06
N ALA A 428 0.53 23.28 16.67
CA ALA A 428 -0.54 22.66 17.43
C ALA A 428 -1.13 23.64 18.47
N GLY A 429 -2.45 23.84 18.41
CA GLY A 429 -3.18 24.75 19.29
C GLY A 429 -3.59 26.08 18.65
N TYR A 430 -3.19 26.37 17.41
CA TYR A 430 -3.62 27.57 16.68
C TYR A 430 -4.73 27.23 15.67
N VAL A 431 -5.56 28.25 15.38
CA VAL A 431 -6.65 28.14 14.38
C VAL A 431 -6.05 27.80 13.02
N GLY A 432 -6.57 26.76 12.36
CA GLY A 432 -6.07 26.27 11.07
C GLY A 432 -5.13 25.06 11.15
N TYR A 433 -4.88 24.49 12.32
CA TYR A 433 -4.08 23.27 12.48
C TYR A 433 -4.69 22.05 11.77
N GLU A 434 -5.99 22.00 11.65
CA GLU A 434 -6.72 20.89 11.01
C GLU A 434 -6.70 20.95 9.47
N ASP A 435 -6.38 22.09 8.87
CA ASP A 435 -6.38 22.30 7.41
C ASP A 435 -4.97 22.49 6.82
N ASN A 436 -4.05 21.56 7.14
CA ASN A 436 -2.68 21.57 6.61
C ASN A 436 -2.57 20.93 5.21
N SER A 437 -3.67 20.53 4.61
CA SER A 437 -3.67 19.77 3.35
C SER A 437 -3.08 20.51 2.15
N ASN A 438 -3.02 21.84 2.20
CA ASN A 438 -2.55 22.69 1.10
C ASN A 438 -1.24 23.45 1.39
N THR A 439 -0.53 23.10 2.46
CA THR A 439 0.78 23.67 2.77
C THR A 439 1.84 23.22 1.78
N LEU A 440 2.92 24.00 1.62
CA LEU A 440 4.04 23.63 0.77
C LEU A 440 4.63 22.28 1.16
N THR A 441 4.79 22.03 2.45
CA THR A 441 5.33 20.77 2.98
C THR A 441 4.49 19.57 2.58
N GLU A 442 3.17 19.65 2.67
CA GLU A 442 2.26 18.57 2.24
C GLU A 442 2.21 18.43 0.71
N ARG A 443 2.26 19.52 -0.03
CA ARG A 443 2.31 19.48 -1.50
C ARG A 443 3.60 18.81 -2.00
N VAL A 444 4.74 19.11 -1.39
CA VAL A 444 6.03 18.46 -1.70
C VAL A 444 6.02 17.01 -1.26
N ARG A 445 5.44 16.69 -0.10
CA ARG A 445 5.31 15.31 0.38
C ARG A 445 4.49 14.44 -0.57
N ARG A 446 3.41 15.00 -1.14
CA ARG A 446 2.57 14.29 -2.13
C ARG A 446 3.25 14.15 -3.49
N ASN A 447 4.01 15.16 -3.90
CA ASN A 447 4.70 15.21 -5.17
C ASN A 447 6.18 15.57 -4.97
N PRO A 448 7.00 14.66 -4.44
CA PRO A 448 8.40 14.94 -4.10
C PRO A 448 9.29 15.19 -5.32
N TYR A 449 8.89 14.67 -6.50
CA TYR A 449 9.58 14.87 -7.76
C TYR A 449 8.95 16.01 -8.55
N SER A 450 9.18 17.21 -8.06
CA SER A 450 8.64 18.44 -8.62
C SER A 450 9.63 19.60 -8.47
N ILE A 451 9.39 20.64 -9.24
CA ILE A 451 10.07 21.92 -9.08
C ILE A 451 9.19 22.81 -8.19
N VAL A 452 9.76 23.34 -7.13
CA VAL A 452 9.11 24.39 -6.35
C VAL A 452 9.50 25.73 -6.92
N LEU A 453 8.54 26.47 -7.46
CA LEU A 453 8.72 27.77 -8.05
C LEU A 453 8.14 28.87 -7.13
N PHE A 454 9.01 29.66 -6.54
CA PHE A 454 8.63 30.87 -5.83
C PHE A 454 8.60 32.05 -6.81
N ASP A 455 7.40 32.43 -7.23
CA ASP A 455 7.22 33.53 -8.17
C ASP A 455 7.09 34.84 -7.38
N GLU A 456 7.62 35.94 -7.95
CA GLU A 456 7.66 37.26 -7.30
C GLU A 456 8.28 37.24 -5.89
N ILE A 457 9.43 36.61 -5.76
CA ILE A 457 10.10 36.36 -4.46
C ILE A 457 10.46 37.66 -3.70
N GLU A 458 10.50 38.80 -4.39
CA GLU A 458 10.72 40.12 -3.80
C GLU A 458 9.54 40.64 -2.99
N LYS A 459 8.35 40.08 -3.14
CA LYS A 459 7.14 40.49 -2.41
C LYS A 459 7.12 39.90 -1.02
#